data_45fb7d0fb61db0545bbf41edfe07057c
#
_entry.id   45fb7d0fb61db0545bbf41edfe07057c
#
_cell.length_a   1.000
_cell.length_b   1.000
_cell.length_c   1.000
_cell.angle_alpha   90.00
_cell.angle_beta   90.00
_cell.angle_gamma   90.00
#
_symmetry.space_group_name_H-M   'P 1'
#
loop_
_entity.id
_entity.type
_entity.pdbx_description
1 polymer ?
#
loop_
_entity_poly.entity_id
_entity_poly.type
_entity_poly.pdbx_seq_one_letter_code
_entity_poly.pdbx_strand_id
1 'polypeptide(L)'
;FAKVTTGSGIELLVATNFIGEKHKDLMRRAHGIDKKLKAILVSIDYGYCLTVHKSQGSQWQNVRFVECASLRNYRDKNFKRRIWYTAVTRAQEQLSVQDI
;
A
#
# COMPACT_ATOMS: atom_id res chain seq x y z
N PHE A 1 13.56 -12.36 11.66
CA PHE A 1 12.96 -12.64 10.35
C PHE A 1 11.84 -13.67 10.52
N ALA A 2 10.80 -13.55 9.73
CA ALA A 2 9.73 -14.53 9.67
C ALA A 2 9.52 -15.00 8.22
N LYS A 3 9.12 -16.26 8.06
CA LYS A 3 8.65 -16.77 6.77
C LYS A 3 7.18 -16.42 6.63
N VAL A 4 6.82 -15.85 5.49
CA VAL A 4 5.45 -15.51 5.13
C VAL A 4 5.10 -16.25 3.86
N THR A 5 3.97 -16.93 3.86
CA THR A 5 3.45 -17.61 2.66
C THR A 5 2.38 -16.73 2.02
N THR A 6 2.53 -16.44 0.72
CA THR A 6 1.52 -15.70 -0.03
C THR A 6 0.34 -16.59 -0.37
N GLY A 7 -0.78 -15.99 -0.80
CA GLY A 7 -1.96 -16.72 -1.25
C GLY A 7 -1.69 -17.66 -2.43
N SER A 8 -0.63 -17.41 -3.21
CA SER A 8 -0.18 -18.27 -4.32
C SER A 8 0.80 -19.37 -3.89
N GLY A 9 1.11 -19.49 -2.59
CA GLY A 9 2.00 -20.52 -2.06
C GLY A 9 3.48 -20.17 -2.08
N ILE A 10 3.86 -18.94 -2.45
CA ILE A 10 5.25 -18.49 -2.44
C ILE A 10 5.66 -18.15 -1.02
N GLU A 11 6.79 -18.69 -0.57
CA GLU A 11 7.37 -18.34 0.71
C GLU A 11 8.30 -17.13 0.58
N LEU A 12 8.12 -16.17 1.49
CA LEU A 12 8.93 -14.96 1.55
C LEU A 12 9.61 -14.83 2.90
N LEU A 13 10.86 -14.38 2.90
CA LEU A 13 11.56 -14.01 4.13
C LEU A 13 11.33 -12.53 4.41
N VAL A 14 10.75 -12.23 5.56
CA VAL A 14 10.37 -10.89 5.94
C VAL A 14 11.06 -10.47 7.23
N ALA A 15 11.61 -9.28 7.25
CA ALA A 15 12.18 -8.67 8.44
C ALA A 15 11.05 -8.04 9.28
N THR A 16 10.64 -8.75 10.34
CA THR A 16 9.47 -8.36 11.14
C THR A 16 9.61 -7.04 11.89
N ASN A 17 10.84 -6.65 12.21
CA ASN A 17 11.10 -5.37 12.91
C ASN A 17 10.96 -4.14 12.03
N PHE A 18 10.74 -4.32 10.74
CA PHE A 18 10.71 -3.24 9.75
C PHE A 18 9.40 -3.19 8.98
N ILE A 19 8.31 -3.64 9.61
CA ILE A 19 6.98 -3.56 9.00
C ILE A 19 6.63 -2.09 8.73
N GLY A 20 6.16 -1.81 7.53
CA GLY A 20 5.78 -0.46 7.10
C GLY A 20 6.93 0.36 6.53
N GLU A 21 8.17 -0.12 6.59
CA GLU A 21 9.29 0.60 5.99
C GLU A 21 9.32 0.44 4.46
N LYS A 22 9.67 1.52 3.78
CA LYS A 22 9.90 1.47 2.34
C LYS A 22 11.08 0.56 2.03
N HIS A 23 11.00 -0.17 0.93
CA HIS A 23 12.05 -1.10 0.53
C HIS A 23 13.45 -0.48 0.51
N LYS A 24 13.57 0.76 0.03
CA LYS A 24 14.82 1.52 0.01
C LYS A 24 15.42 1.71 1.42
N ASP A 25 14.57 2.06 2.39
CA ASP A 25 14.99 2.29 3.76
C ASP A 25 15.32 0.97 4.46
N LEU A 26 14.56 -0.08 4.16
CA LEU A 26 14.84 -1.43 4.64
C LEU A 26 16.22 -1.92 4.18
N MET A 27 16.57 -1.73 2.91
CA MET A 27 17.87 -2.12 2.37
C MET A 27 19.01 -1.32 3.01
N ARG A 28 18.80 -0.05 3.31
CA ARG A 28 19.78 0.80 3.99
C ARG A 28 20.05 0.31 5.42
N ARG A 29 19.00 -0.04 6.17
CA ARG A 29 19.10 -0.56 7.53
C ARG A 29 19.67 -1.98 7.59
N ALA A 30 19.49 -2.73 6.54
CA ALA A 30 20.03 -4.08 6.39
C ALA A 30 21.53 -4.09 6.03
N HIS A 31 22.22 -2.97 6.17
CA HIS A 31 23.66 -2.87 5.94
C HIS A 31 24.41 -3.88 6.85
N GLY A 32 25.26 -4.71 6.26
CA GLY A 32 25.96 -5.78 6.98
C GLY A 32 25.28 -7.15 6.93
N ILE A 33 24.06 -7.25 6.42
CA ILE A 33 23.43 -8.54 6.14
C ILE A 33 24.03 -9.15 4.87
N ASP A 34 24.14 -10.48 4.83
CA ASP A 34 24.60 -11.23 3.66
C ASP A 34 23.85 -10.77 2.40
N LYS A 35 24.59 -10.61 1.29
CA LYS A 35 24.01 -10.18 0.00
C LYS A 35 22.89 -11.10 -0.47
N LYS A 36 22.98 -12.40 -0.22
CA LYS A 36 21.93 -13.37 -0.59
C LYS A 36 20.64 -13.11 0.18
N LEU A 37 20.74 -12.81 1.48
CA LEU A 37 19.59 -12.45 2.30
C LEU A 37 18.97 -11.11 1.87
N LYS A 38 19.80 -10.11 1.54
CA LYS A 38 19.31 -8.84 1.00
C LYS A 38 18.51 -9.01 -0.29
N ALA A 39 18.93 -9.91 -1.15
CA ALA A 39 18.25 -10.14 -2.44
C ALA A 39 16.84 -10.72 -2.28
N ILE A 40 16.54 -11.37 -1.14
CA ILE A 40 15.23 -11.97 -0.87
C ILE A 40 14.40 -11.22 0.17
N LEU A 41 14.93 -10.14 0.75
CA LEU A 41 14.19 -9.31 1.69
C LEU A 41 13.05 -8.58 0.99
N VAL A 42 11.87 -8.63 1.60
CA VAL A 42 10.67 -7.99 1.10
C VAL A 42 10.13 -7.05 2.17
N SER A 43 9.78 -5.84 1.74
CA SER A 43 9.11 -4.86 2.57
C SER A 43 7.62 -5.22 2.67
N ILE A 44 7.09 -5.22 3.88
CA ILE A 44 5.66 -5.45 4.12
C ILE A 44 5.07 -4.33 4.96
N ASP A 45 3.76 -4.18 4.87
CA ASP A 45 2.99 -3.23 5.67
C ASP A 45 1.62 -3.84 5.98
N TYR A 46 0.91 -3.23 6.91
CA TYR A 46 -0.46 -3.65 7.23
C TYR A 46 -1.41 -3.28 6.08
N GLY A 47 -2.33 -4.17 5.76
CA GLY A 47 -3.26 -4.04 4.64
C GLY A 47 -4.67 -3.60 5.02
N TYR A 48 -4.87 -2.95 6.16
CA TYR A 48 -6.20 -2.52 6.62
C TYR A 48 -6.81 -1.44 5.73
N CYS A 49 -6.00 -0.53 5.29
CA CYS A 49 -6.38 0.51 4.33
C CYS A 49 -5.14 1.01 3.60
N LEU A 50 -5.37 1.64 2.46
CA LEU A 50 -4.32 2.18 1.62
C LEU A 50 -4.62 3.63 1.31
N THR A 51 -3.57 4.41 1.04
CA THR A 51 -3.75 5.72 0.40
C THR A 51 -4.17 5.50 -1.05
N VAL A 52 -4.83 6.49 -1.63
CA VAL A 52 -5.23 6.43 -3.04
C VAL A 52 -4.00 6.21 -3.94
N HIS A 53 -2.88 6.86 -3.65
CA HIS A 53 -1.65 6.70 -4.42
C HIS A 53 -1.13 5.26 -4.39
N LYS A 54 -1.14 4.61 -3.22
CA LYS A 54 -0.71 3.20 -3.09
C LYS A 54 -1.65 2.23 -3.79
N SER A 55 -2.91 2.61 -3.99
CA SER A 55 -3.89 1.77 -4.66
C SER A 55 -3.77 1.77 -6.19
N GLN A 56 -2.99 2.67 -6.76
CA GLN A 56 -2.80 2.75 -8.22
C GLN A 56 -2.25 1.43 -8.78
N GLY A 57 -2.80 1.00 -9.89
CA GLY A 57 -2.43 -0.25 -10.55
C GLY A 57 -3.11 -1.49 -9.98
N SER A 58 -3.90 -1.37 -8.92
CA SER A 58 -4.63 -2.47 -8.31
C SER A 58 -6.13 -2.23 -8.36
N GLN A 59 -6.93 -3.29 -8.23
CA GLN A 59 -8.38 -3.22 -8.16
C GLN A 59 -8.91 -4.26 -7.17
N TRP A 60 -10.06 -3.99 -6.58
CA TRP A 60 -10.74 -4.86 -5.63
C TRP A 60 -12.22 -4.95 -5.94
N GLN A 61 -12.85 -6.04 -5.59
CA GLN A 61 -14.29 -6.21 -5.81
C GLN A 61 -15.09 -5.14 -5.07
N ASN A 62 -14.77 -4.93 -3.80
CA ASN A 62 -15.48 -3.98 -2.95
C ASN A 62 -14.50 -2.94 -2.44
N VAL A 63 -14.82 -1.68 -2.67
CA VAL A 63 -13.98 -0.54 -2.24
C VAL A 63 -14.81 0.42 -1.43
N ARG A 64 -14.27 0.86 -0.29
CA ARG A 64 -14.78 2.01 0.45
C ARG A 64 -13.77 3.14 0.34
N PHE A 65 -14.19 4.23 -0.27
CA PHE A 65 -13.39 5.44 -0.35
C PHE A 65 -13.79 6.39 0.77
N VAL A 66 -12.82 6.75 1.60
CA VAL A 66 -13.04 7.68 2.72
C VAL A 66 -12.44 9.03 2.34
N GLU A 67 -13.30 10.05 2.19
CA GLU A 67 -12.85 11.40 1.93
C GLU A 67 -12.63 12.13 3.24
N CYS A 68 -11.38 12.49 3.52
CA CYS A 68 -11.04 13.28 4.70
C CYS A 68 -11.17 14.79 4.45
N ALA A 69 -11.23 15.55 5.52
CA ALA A 69 -11.39 17.02 5.44
C ALA A 69 -10.26 17.68 4.64
N SER A 70 -9.03 17.18 4.74
CA SER A 70 -7.90 17.74 4.00
C SER A 70 -8.06 17.58 2.49
N LEU A 71 -8.62 16.47 2.01
CA LEU A 71 -8.93 16.30 0.60
C LEU A 71 -10.11 17.15 0.17
N ARG A 72 -11.18 17.19 0.98
CA ARG A 72 -12.40 17.97 0.71
C ARG A 72 -12.08 19.46 0.52
N ASN A 73 -11.16 19.98 1.33
CA ASN A 73 -10.77 21.39 1.33
C ASN A 73 -9.53 21.67 0.48
N TYR A 74 -9.10 20.73 -0.33
CA TYR A 74 -7.91 20.91 -1.16
C TYR A 74 -8.13 22.00 -2.20
N ARG A 75 -7.15 22.91 -2.34
CA ARG A 75 -7.28 24.11 -3.18
C ARG A 75 -7.31 23.79 -4.67
N ASP A 76 -6.48 22.85 -5.12
CA ASP A 76 -6.40 22.46 -6.53
C ASP A 76 -7.53 21.47 -6.86
N LYS A 77 -8.54 21.96 -7.55
CA LYS A 77 -9.70 21.17 -7.97
C LYS A 77 -9.32 20.06 -8.96
N ASN A 78 -8.32 20.28 -9.81
CA ASN A 78 -7.87 19.28 -10.77
C ASN A 78 -7.18 18.10 -10.07
N PHE A 79 -6.36 18.38 -9.07
CA PHE A 79 -5.75 17.36 -8.23
C PHE A 79 -6.82 16.55 -7.50
N LYS A 80 -7.80 17.22 -6.90
CA LYS A 80 -8.91 16.58 -6.20
C LYS A 80 -9.70 15.64 -7.12
N ARG A 81 -10.00 16.06 -8.34
CA ARG A 81 -10.68 15.24 -9.35
C ARG A 81 -9.88 14.00 -9.73
N ARG A 82 -8.57 14.13 -9.88
CA ARG A 82 -7.67 13.00 -10.17
C ARG A 82 -7.64 11.98 -9.04
N ILE A 83 -7.60 12.44 -7.81
CA ILE A 83 -7.66 11.57 -6.63
C ILE A 83 -8.99 10.82 -6.59
N TRP A 84 -10.10 11.51 -6.78
CA TRP A 84 -11.43 10.92 -6.85
C TRP A 84 -11.54 9.87 -7.97
N TYR A 85 -11.10 10.22 -9.16
CA TYR A 85 -11.10 9.31 -10.30
C TYR A 85 -10.32 8.03 -10.01
N THR A 86 -9.12 8.18 -9.49
CA THR A 86 -8.28 7.03 -9.13
C THR A 86 -8.96 6.17 -8.07
N ALA A 87 -9.50 6.77 -7.02
CA ALA A 87 -10.16 6.05 -5.93
C ALA A 87 -11.37 5.26 -6.41
N VAL A 88 -12.28 5.88 -7.15
CA VAL A 88 -13.53 5.23 -7.60
C VAL A 88 -13.28 4.14 -8.63
N THR A 89 -12.25 4.27 -9.45
CA THR A 89 -11.90 3.28 -10.46
C THR A 89 -11.20 2.05 -9.90
N ARG A 90 -10.89 2.01 -8.58
CA ARG A 90 -10.34 0.81 -7.92
C ARG A 90 -11.40 -0.26 -7.65
N ALA A 91 -12.69 0.11 -7.67
CA ALA A 91 -13.77 -0.84 -7.44
C ALA A 91 -14.15 -1.60 -8.72
N GLN A 92 -14.23 -2.91 -8.63
CA GLN A 92 -14.70 -3.78 -9.71
C GLN A 92 -16.21 -3.99 -9.67
N GLU A 93 -16.80 -4.14 -8.49
CA GLU A 93 -18.21 -4.47 -8.31
C GLU A 93 -18.95 -3.46 -7.45
N GLN A 94 -18.45 -3.14 -6.26
CA GLN A 94 -19.13 -2.26 -5.31
C GLN A 94 -18.21 -1.14 -4.83
N LEU A 95 -18.78 0.06 -4.80
CA LEU A 95 -18.10 1.25 -4.28
C LEU A 95 -19.01 1.92 -3.26
N SER A 96 -18.44 2.24 -2.11
CA SER A 96 -19.08 3.15 -1.15
C SER A 96 -18.15 4.32 -0.86
N VAL A 97 -18.74 5.48 -0.61
CA VAL A 97 -18.02 6.72 -0.28
C VAL A 97 -18.48 7.19 1.09
N GLN A 98 -17.53 7.54 1.92
CA GLN A 98 -17.79 8.03 3.27
C GLN A 98 -17.00 9.31 3.51
N ASP A 99 -17.66 10.31 4.08
CA ASP A 99 -17.04 11.54 4.55
C ASP A 99 -16.68 11.42 6.03
N ILE A 100 -15.53 11.96 6.37
CA ILE A 100 -15.12 12.11 7.77
C ILE A 100 -14.59 13.52 8.05
#